data_38989f26cc55f2e499d6304e516ddefa
#
_entry.id   38989f26cc55f2e499d6304e516ddefa
#
_cell.length_a   1.000
_cell.length_b   1.000
_cell.length_c   1.000
_cell.angle_alpha   90.00
_cell.angle_beta   90.00
_cell.angle_gamma   90.00
#
_symmetry.space_group_name_H-M   'P 1'
#
loop_
_entity.id
_entity.type
_entity.pdbx_description
1 polymer ?
#
loop_
_entity_poly.entity_id
_entity_poly.type
_entity_poly.pdbx_seq_one_letter_code
_entity_poly.pdbx_strand_id
1 'polypeptide(L)'
;MSTISVIIPAYNAERTILETIKSVQQQTFSDFELIVINDGSIDQTLEILNSIEDPRLKIFSYRNGGLPVARNRGISHATGEFIAFLDADDLWTEDKLQLQLAALQQHPEAGVAYSWTSFMEEKEGSLFFKPCEPVFFEGNVYANLLVGDFIYNGSNTLIRKQAIESTGEFDSTLKSCEDWDYWLRLAARWHFVVVPKHQILYRRSTGAMSSKVEVMKQACIIVMEKAYRAAPPELQYLKNQTFTSFHKYCADLYLKHSTNLSGVKEAGRHLWSAVRLQPQTLLNKRFQKLILKFLLLRIFSPGITNNFLELITKIRARQPLTQ
;
A
#
# COMPACT_ATOMS: atom_id res chain seq x y z
N MET A 1 6.56 8.72 -28.31
CA MET A 1 6.15 7.78 -27.23
C MET A 1 6.54 8.44 -25.92
N SER A 2 5.65 8.48 -24.93
CA SER A 2 5.96 9.05 -23.62
C SER A 2 6.93 8.17 -22.85
N THR A 3 7.78 8.77 -22.00
CA THR A 3 8.75 8.02 -21.18
C THR A 3 8.05 7.20 -20.10
N ILE A 4 6.98 7.75 -19.48
CA ILE A 4 6.25 7.09 -18.38
C ILE A 4 4.79 6.92 -18.77
N SER A 5 4.19 5.76 -18.50
CA SER A 5 2.75 5.56 -18.47
C SER A 5 2.25 5.54 -17.02
N VAL A 6 1.39 6.48 -16.67
CA VAL A 6 0.69 6.51 -15.39
C VAL A 6 -0.67 5.85 -15.55
N ILE A 7 -0.92 4.80 -14.79
CA ILE A 7 -2.17 4.01 -14.86
C ILE A 7 -3.00 4.25 -13.60
N ILE A 8 -4.23 4.73 -13.77
CA ILE A 8 -5.20 4.95 -12.70
C ILE A 8 -6.39 4.01 -12.90
N PRO A 9 -6.50 2.91 -12.14
CA PRO A 9 -7.73 2.14 -12.08
C PRO A 9 -8.79 2.92 -11.28
N ALA A 10 -9.97 3.15 -11.85
CA ALA A 10 -11.03 3.93 -11.24
C ALA A 10 -12.34 3.14 -11.19
N TYR A 11 -12.94 3.03 -10.01
CA TYR A 11 -14.26 2.48 -9.79
C TYR A 11 -14.98 3.21 -8.66
N ASN A 12 -16.09 3.90 -9.00
CA ASN A 12 -16.88 4.69 -8.06
C ASN A 12 -16.01 5.66 -7.23
N ALA A 13 -15.23 6.48 -7.93
CA ALA A 13 -14.25 7.41 -7.38
C ALA A 13 -14.64 8.89 -7.54
N GLU A 14 -15.92 9.21 -7.72
CA GLU A 14 -16.42 10.58 -7.96
C GLU A 14 -15.89 11.62 -6.96
N ARG A 15 -15.63 11.20 -5.70
CA ARG A 15 -15.18 12.10 -4.63
C ARG A 15 -13.70 12.42 -4.67
N THR A 16 -12.88 11.58 -5.31
CA THR A 16 -11.41 11.64 -5.18
C THR A 16 -10.68 11.74 -6.51
N ILE A 17 -11.26 11.22 -7.59
CA ILE A 17 -10.58 11.08 -8.88
C ILE A 17 -10.03 12.42 -9.42
N LEU A 18 -10.74 13.54 -9.20
CA LEU A 18 -10.29 14.85 -9.66
C LEU A 18 -9.01 15.29 -8.93
N GLU A 19 -8.93 15.08 -7.60
CA GLU A 19 -7.72 15.39 -6.82
C GLU A 19 -6.56 14.48 -7.22
N THR A 20 -6.84 13.19 -7.42
CA THR A 20 -5.85 12.21 -7.87
C THR A 20 -5.24 12.62 -9.20
N ILE A 21 -6.05 12.95 -10.22
CA ILE A 21 -5.55 13.40 -11.52
C ILE A 21 -4.78 14.70 -11.41
N LYS A 22 -5.25 15.67 -10.62
CA LYS A 22 -4.52 16.92 -10.40
C LYS A 22 -3.13 16.67 -9.83
N SER A 23 -2.96 15.72 -8.90
CA SER A 23 -1.65 15.36 -8.35
C SER A 23 -0.67 14.82 -9.40
N VAL A 24 -1.19 14.16 -10.45
CA VAL A 24 -0.39 13.72 -11.61
C VAL A 24 -0.09 14.88 -12.55
N GLN A 25 -1.07 15.74 -12.83
CA GLN A 25 -0.88 16.90 -13.69
C GLN A 25 0.17 17.88 -13.15
N GLN A 26 0.32 17.95 -11.83
CA GLN A 26 1.27 18.80 -11.11
C GLN A 26 2.69 18.18 -11.00
N GLN A 27 2.94 17.00 -11.60
CA GLN A 27 4.28 16.41 -11.58
C GLN A 27 5.29 17.31 -12.30
N THR A 28 6.48 17.45 -11.70
CA THR A 28 7.60 18.20 -12.28
C THR A 28 8.17 17.54 -13.53
N PHE A 29 8.04 16.20 -13.63
CA PHE A 29 8.34 15.45 -14.85
C PHE A 29 7.10 15.41 -15.76
N SER A 30 7.19 15.94 -16.98
CA SER A 30 6.04 16.17 -17.86
C SER A 30 5.88 15.16 -19.01
N ASP A 31 6.91 14.39 -19.36
CA ASP A 31 6.87 13.42 -20.47
C ASP A 31 6.23 12.10 -20.03
N PHE A 32 4.92 12.16 -19.77
CA PHE A 32 4.11 10.98 -19.44
C PHE A 32 2.79 10.97 -20.20
N GLU A 33 2.22 9.81 -20.37
CA GLU A 33 0.82 9.60 -20.69
C GLU A 33 0.04 9.20 -19.44
N LEU A 34 -1.21 9.60 -19.35
CA LEU A 34 -2.12 9.29 -18.24
C LEU A 34 -3.25 8.41 -18.75
N ILE A 35 -3.27 7.17 -18.28
CA ILE A 35 -4.23 6.14 -18.69
C ILE A 35 -5.18 5.87 -17.53
N VAL A 36 -6.44 6.24 -17.68
CA VAL A 36 -7.48 5.94 -16.69
C VAL A 36 -8.33 4.78 -17.19
N ILE A 37 -8.43 3.74 -16.38
CA ILE A 37 -9.30 2.60 -16.61
C ILE A 37 -10.54 2.76 -15.74
N ASN A 38 -11.64 3.22 -16.32
CA ASN A 38 -12.94 3.20 -15.69
C ASN A 38 -13.48 1.76 -15.67
N ASP A 39 -13.41 1.12 -14.52
CA ASP A 39 -13.78 -0.29 -14.33
C ASP A 39 -15.28 -0.44 -14.02
N GLY A 40 -16.13 0.21 -14.83
CA GLY A 40 -17.58 0.09 -14.74
C GLY A 40 -18.19 0.91 -13.61
N SER A 41 -17.72 2.13 -13.35
CA SER A 41 -18.32 3.05 -12.39
C SER A 41 -19.78 3.34 -12.72
N ILE A 42 -20.60 3.47 -11.69
CA ILE A 42 -22.04 3.78 -11.76
C ILE A 42 -22.39 5.13 -11.12
N ASP A 43 -21.38 5.82 -10.59
CA ASP A 43 -21.45 7.19 -10.06
C ASP A 43 -20.96 8.21 -11.10
N GLN A 44 -20.69 9.45 -10.69
CA GLN A 44 -20.25 10.51 -11.60
C GLN A 44 -18.76 10.42 -12.03
N THR A 45 -18.06 9.33 -11.70
CA THR A 45 -16.62 9.20 -12.03
C THR A 45 -16.34 9.42 -13.50
N LEU A 46 -17.11 8.78 -14.41
CA LEU A 46 -16.88 8.90 -15.85
C LEU A 46 -17.19 10.31 -16.38
N GLU A 47 -18.22 10.95 -15.83
CA GLU A 47 -18.59 12.33 -16.18
C GLU A 47 -17.46 13.31 -15.80
N ILE A 48 -16.94 13.18 -14.58
CA ILE A 48 -15.81 13.98 -14.09
C ILE A 48 -14.57 13.75 -14.99
N LEU A 49 -14.26 12.51 -15.31
CA LEU A 49 -13.13 12.19 -16.19
C LEU A 49 -13.24 12.85 -17.56
N ASN A 50 -14.42 12.80 -18.18
CA ASN A 50 -14.69 13.40 -19.49
C ASN A 50 -14.65 14.94 -19.47
N SER A 51 -14.75 15.58 -18.32
CA SER A 51 -14.66 17.04 -18.18
C SER A 51 -13.21 17.56 -18.06
N ILE A 52 -12.21 16.65 -17.96
CA ILE A 52 -10.81 17.02 -17.76
C ILE A 52 -10.14 17.27 -19.11
N GLU A 53 -9.65 18.49 -19.32
CA GLU A 53 -8.89 18.89 -20.50
C GLU A 53 -7.38 18.68 -20.25
N ASP A 54 -6.85 17.52 -20.66
CA ASP A 54 -5.41 17.22 -20.68
C ASP A 54 -5.10 16.33 -21.90
N PRO A 55 -4.26 16.77 -22.84
CA PRO A 55 -3.95 16.00 -24.04
C PRO A 55 -3.23 14.67 -23.76
N ARG A 56 -2.66 14.49 -22.56
CA ARG A 56 -2.00 13.26 -22.12
C ARG A 56 -2.99 12.23 -21.59
N LEU A 57 -4.22 12.65 -21.24
CA LEU A 57 -5.25 11.80 -20.64
C LEU A 57 -5.92 10.91 -21.69
N LYS A 58 -5.94 9.63 -21.43
CA LYS A 58 -6.64 8.60 -22.19
C LYS A 58 -7.57 7.83 -21.25
N ILE A 59 -8.86 7.77 -21.56
CA ILE A 59 -9.87 7.12 -20.74
C ILE A 59 -10.39 5.89 -21.49
N PHE A 60 -10.36 4.74 -20.81
CA PHE A 60 -10.90 3.48 -21.33
C PHE A 60 -11.93 2.95 -20.35
N SER A 61 -13.14 2.68 -20.84
CA SER A 61 -14.24 2.16 -20.01
C SER A 61 -14.49 0.68 -20.29
N TYR A 62 -14.65 -0.10 -19.23
CA TYR A 62 -14.88 -1.54 -19.28
C TYR A 62 -15.99 -1.93 -18.32
N ARG A 63 -16.54 -3.13 -18.50
CA ARG A 63 -17.34 -3.78 -17.47
C ARG A 63 -16.43 -4.08 -16.26
N ASN A 64 -16.97 -3.91 -15.05
CA ASN A 64 -16.22 -4.15 -13.81
C ASN A 64 -15.56 -5.54 -13.79
N GLY A 65 -14.26 -5.55 -13.60
CA GLY A 65 -13.41 -6.74 -13.50
C GLY A 65 -12.62 -6.81 -12.20
N GLY A 66 -12.64 -5.73 -11.42
CA GLY A 66 -11.85 -5.56 -10.19
C GLY A 66 -10.47 -4.97 -10.41
N LEU A 67 -9.85 -4.51 -9.33
CA LEU A 67 -8.62 -3.73 -9.33
C LEU A 67 -7.46 -4.38 -10.11
N PRO A 68 -7.11 -5.67 -9.90
CA PRO A 68 -6.03 -6.30 -10.67
C PRO A 68 -6.32 -6.36 -12.18
N VAL A 69 -7.57 -6.63 -12.57
CA VAL A 69 -7.97 -6.63 -13.99
C VAL A 69 -7.86 -5.22 -14.58
N ALA A 70 -8.27 -4.19 -13.85
CA ALA A 70 -8.16 -2.81 -14.30
C ALA A 70 -6.68 -2.41 -14.48
N ARG A 71 -5.77 -2.79 -13.57
CA ARG A 71 -4.33 -2.56 -13.74
C ARG A 71 -3.77 -3.30 -14.96
N ASN A 72 -4.15 -4.55 -15.20
CA ASN A 72 -3.73 -5.32 -16.38
C ASN A 72 -4.22 -4.68 -17.69
N ARG A 73 -5.46 -4.20 -17.74
CA ARG A 73 -5.98 -3.42 -18.88
C ARG A 73 -5.17 -2.14 -19.09
N GLY A 74 -4.81 -1.42 -18.01
CA GLY A 74 -3.94 -0.27 -18.07
C GLY A 74 -2.56 -0.59 -18.65
N ILE A 75 -1.94 -1.68 -18.23
CA ILE A 75 -0.65 -2.17 -18.76
C ILE A 75 -0.77 -2.43 -20.27
N SER A 76 -1.86 -3.03 -20.74
CA SER A 76 -2.04 -3.34 -22.18
C SER A 76 -2.14 -2.09 -23.06
N HIS A 77 -2.53 -0.93 -22.51
CA HIS A 77 -2.58 0.35 -23.22
C HIS A 77 -1.29 1.18 -23.06
N ALA A 78 -0.39 0.79 -22.14
CA ALA A 78 0.80 1.55 -21.81
C ALA A 78 1.86 1.50 -22.92
N THR A 79 2.33 2.67 -23.35
CA THR A 79 3.37 2.80 -24.38
C THR A 79 4.72 3.22 -23.81
N GLY A 80 4.78 3.72 -22.57
CA GLY A 80 5.98 4.20 -21.91
C GLY A 80 6.99 3.09 -21.56
N GLU A 81 8.25 3.48 -21.45
CA GLU A 81 9.34 2.60 -20.99
C GLU A 81 9.20 2.25 -19.51
N PHE A 82 8.58 3.15 -18.74
CA PHE A 82 8.31 2.97 -17.32
C PHE A 82 6.81 3.06 -17.06
N ILE A 83 6.33 2.29 -16.08
CA ILE A 83 4.93 2.25 -15.69
C ILE A 83 4.81 2.56 -14.20
N ALA A 84 3.90 3.48 -13.87
CA ALA A 84 3.50 3.79 -12.51
C ALA A 84 2.00 3.54 -12.35
N PHE A 85 1.60 3.04 -11.19
CA PHE A 85 0.20 2.90 -10.81
C PHE A 85 -0.15 3.94 -9.75
N LEU A 86 -1.38 4.44 -9.80
CA LEU A 86 -1.94 5.35 -8.80
C LEU A 86 -3.40 4.98 -8.57
N ASP A 87 -3.76 4.60 -7.37
CA ASP A 87 -5.15 4.30 -7.03
C ASP A 87 -5.99 5.60 -7.03
N ALA A 88 -7.25 5.51 -7.44
CA ALA A 88 -8.11 6.66 -7.73
C ALA A 88 -8.48 7.54 -6.51
N ASP A 89 -7.99 7.18 -5.33
CA ASP A 89 -8.19 7.90 -4.07
C ASP A 89 -6.88 8.36 -3.39
N ASP A 90 -5.72 8.03 -3.97
CA ASP A 90 -4.41 8.44 -3.48
C ASP A 90 -3.88 9.69 -4.19
N LEU A 91 -2.86 10.32 -3.59
CA LEU A 91 -2.18 11.49 -4.16
C LEU A 91 -0.67 11.28 -4.18
N TRP A 92 0.00 11.96 -5.11
CA TRP A 92 1.46 12.03 -5.19
C TRP A 92 1.98 13.44 -4.85
N THR A 93 3.21 13.52 -4.32
CA THR A 93 3.96 14.77 -4.31
C THR A 93 4.47 15.10 -5.71
N GLU A 94 4.67 16.38 -5.98
CA GLU A 94 4.98 16.90 -7.33
C GLU A 94 6.25 16.32 -7.97
N ASP A 95 7.18 15.85 -7.17
CA ASP A 95 8.49 15.36 -7.60
C ASP A 95 8.61 13.82 -7.66
N LYS A 96 7.51 13.10 -7.48
CA LYS A 96 7.55 11.62 -7.38
C LYS A 96 8.07 10.97 -8.65
N LEU A 97 7.53 11.32 -9.81
CA LEU A 97 7.95 10.71 -11.07
C LEU A 97 9.40 11.06 -11.41
N GLN A 98 9.80 12.31 -11.21
CA GLN A 98 11.17 12.77 -11.50
C GLN A 98 12.20 12.02 -10.66
N LEU A 99 11.98 11.92 -9.34
CA LEU A 99 12.97 11.31 -8.45
C LEU A 99 13.03 9.79 -8.60
N GLN A 100 11.89 9.13 -8.80
CA GLN A 100 11.89 7.67 -9.01
C GLN A 100 12.49 7.30 -10.38
N LEU A 101 12.25 8.10 -11.43
CA LEU A 101 12.89 7.90 -12.73
C LEU A 101 14.40 8.09 -12.63
N ALA A 102 14.87 9.15 -11.97
CA ALA A 102 16.29 9.39 -11.75
C ALA A 102 16.96 8.25 -10.98
N ALA A 103 16.28 7.70 -9.96
CA ALA A 103 16.79 6.55 -9.21
C ALA A 103 16.94 5.31 -10.12
N LEU A 104 15.96 4.99 -10.98
CA LEU A 104 16.08 3.90 -11.94
C LEU A 104 17.17 4.13 -12.98
N GLN A 105 17.37 5.37 -13.44
CA GLN A 105 18.43 5.71 -14.38
C GLN A 105 19.82 5.54 -13.78
N GLN A 106 20.00 5.85 -12.49
CA GLN A 106 21.25 5.66 -11.75
C GLN A 106 21.52 4.19 -11.41
N HIS A 107 20.46 3.35 -11.37
CA HIS A 107 20.51 1.93 -11.05
C HIS A 107 19.95 1.07 -12.19
N PRO A 108 20.73 0.83 -13.27
CA PRO A 108 20.27 0.06 -14.44
C PRO A 108 19.83 -1.37 -14.11
N GLU A 109 20.40 -1.97 -13.06
CA GLU A 109 20.06 -3.30 -12.54
C GLU A 109 18.71 -3.34 -11.81
N ALA A 110 18.19 -2.18 -11.37
CA ALA A 110 16.92 -2.11 -10.68
C ALA A 110 15.75 -2.08 -11.67
N GLY A 111 14.77 -2.94 -11.45
CA GLY A 111 13.51 -2.95 -12.19
C GLY A 111 12.42 -2.09 -11.58
N VAL A 112 12.55 -1.75 -10.29
CA VAL A 112 11.51 -1.07 -9.50
C VAL A 112 12.13 0.03 -8.63
N ALA A 113 11.61 1.25 -8.71
CA ALA A 113 11.83 2.30 -7.73
C ALA A 113 10.60 2.44 -6.84
N TYR A 114 10.82 2.68 -5.55
CA TYR A 114 9.76 2.98 -4.59
C TYR A 114 10.17 4.13 -3.67
N SER A 115 9.23 4.68 -2.96
CA SER A 115 9.45 5.74 -1.97
C SER A 115 8.65 5.47 -0.69
N TRP A 116 8.66 6.40 0.27
CA TRP A 116 7.91 6.25 1.50
C TRP A 116 6.49 6.79 1.36
N THR A 117 5.59 6.20 2.15
CA THR A 117 4.17 6.54 2.19
C THR A 117 3.85 7.38 3.43
N SER A 118 2.96 8.37 3.27
CA SER A 118 2.25 9.02 4.37
C SER A 118 0.78 8.63 4.31
N PHE A 119 0.20 8.21 5.43
CA PHE A 119 -1.25 8.04 5.52
C PHE A 119 -1.94 9.38 5.61
N MET A 120 -2.99 9.56 4.84
CA MET A 120 -3.84 10.73 4.82
C MET A 120 -5.21 10.37 5.38
N GLU A 121 -5.64 11.05 6.44
CA GLU A 121 -6.93 10.86 7.10
C GLU A 121 -7.65 12.20 7.17
N GLU A 122 -8.94 12.21 6.83
CA GLU A 122 -9.79 13.38 7.02
C GLU A 122 -10.51 13.28 8.37
N LYS A 123 -10.38 14.31 9.20
CA LYS A 123 -11.06 14.43 10.49
C LYS A 123 -11.59 15.86 10.64
N GLU A 124 -12.90 15.97 10.89
CA GLU A 124 -13.57 17.28 11.11
C GLU A 124 -13.28 18.29 9.98
N GLY A 125 -13.25 17.83 8.72
CA GLY A 125 -12.98 18.68 7.55
C GLY A 125 -11.50 19.09 7.37
N SER A 126 -10.59 18.57 8.19
CA SER A 126 -9.15 18.82 8.08
C SER A 126 -8.40 17.55 7.69
N LEU A 127 -7.40 17.69 6.81
CA LEU A 127 -6.52 16.59 6.41
C LEU A 127 -5.35 16.46 7.40
N PHE A 128 -5.14 15.24 7.86
CA PHE A 128 -4.02 14.86 8.74
C PHE A 128 -3.12 13.88 8.01
N PHE A 129 -1.81 14.16 8.06
CA PHE A 129 -0.80 13.32 7.45
C PHE A 129 0.02 12.62 8.53
N LYS A 130 0.14 11.30 8.39
CA LYS A 130 0.95 10.48 9.28
C LYS A 130 1.98 9.71 8.47
N PRO A 131 3.25 10.10 8.49
CA PRO A 131 4.28 9.39 7.75
C PRO A 131 4.46 7.97 8.29
N CYS A 132 4.64 7.03 7.38
CA CYS A 132 5.13 5.70 7.71
C CYS A 132 6.58 5.77 8.18
N GLU A 133 7.03 4.76 8.90
CA GLU A 133 8.43 4.66 9.27
C GLU A 133 9.27 4.40 8.03
N PRO A 134 10.33 5.19 7.80
CA PRO A 134 11.22 5.00 6.67
C PRO A 134 11.85 3.61 6.65
N VAL A 135 11.95 3.01 5.46
CA VAL A 135 12.69 1.77 5.21
C VAL A 135 13.68 2.00 4.07
N PHE A 136 14.83 1.32 4.13
CA PHE A 136 15.94 1.51 3.19
C PHE A 136 16.34 0.15 2.58
N PHE A 137 15.35 -0.62 2.13
CA PHE A 137 15.62 -1.89 1.48
C PHE A 137 15.92 -1.68 -0.01
N GLU A 138 17.11 -2.09 -0.45
CA GLU A 138 17.58 -1.94 -1.82
C GLU A 138 18.21 -3.24 -2.33
N GLY A 139 18.39 -3.33 -3.64
CA GLY A 139 18.92 -4.50 -4.31
C GLY A 139 17.92 -5.65 -4.29
N ASN A 140 18.32 -6.83 -3.87
CA ASN A 140 17.46 -7.99 -3.73
C ASN A 140 16.65 -7.89 -2.43
N VAL A 141 15.42 -7.43 -2.53
CA VAL A 141 14.49 -7.23 -1.40
C VAL A 141 13.48 -8.39 -1.22
N TYR A 142 13.65 -9.50 -1.93
CA TYR A 142 12.70 -10.61 -1.91
C TYR A 142 12.46 -11.15 -0.49
N ALA A 143 13.54 -11.37 0.26
CA ALA A 143 13.46 -11.81 1.66
C ALA A 143 12.71 -10.82 2.56
N ASN A 144 12.88 -9.51 2.32
CA ASN A 144 12.18 -8.47 3.07
C ASN A 144 10.67 -8.49 2.78
N LEU A 145 10.28 -8.62 1.50
CA LEU A 145 8.88 -8.73 1.07
C LEU A 145 8.23 -10.05 1.52
N LEU A 146 8.98 -11.14 1.63
CA LEU A 146 8.47 -12.38 2.24
C LEU A 146 8.04 -12.15 3.70
N VAL A 147 8.78 -11.36 4.45
CA VAL A 147 8.46 -11.06 5.86
C VAL A 147 7.26 -10.13 6.00
N GLY A 148 7.04 -9.24 5.03
CA GLY A 148 5.89 -8.34 5.01
C GLY A 148 6.01 -7.27 3.95
N ASP A 149 4.88 -6.74 3.52
CA ASP A 149 4.82 -5.64 2.58
C ASP A 149 5.29 -4.33 3.23
N PHE A 150 6.44 -3.83 2.79
CA PHE A 150 7.01 -2.56 3.22
C PHE A 150 6.72 -1.41 2.24
N ILE A 151 6.13 -1.70 1.09
CA ILE A 151 5.74 -0.72 0.07
C ILE A 151 4.37 -0.12 0.40
N TYR A 152 3.52 -0.89 1.07
CA TYR A 152 2.23 -0.54 1.65
C TYR A 152 1.05 -0.40 0.69
N ASN A 153 1.24 -0.05 -0.59
CA ASN A 153 0.14 0.23 -1.52
C ASN A 153 0.57 0.12 -2.98
N GLY A 154 -0.43 0.02 -3.87
CA GLY A 154 -0.23 -0.02 -5.32
C GLY A 154 0.22 1.29 -5.95
N SER A 155 0.03 2.42 -5.26
CA SER A 155 0.32 3.78 -5.78
C SER A 155 1.79 4.17 -5.72
N ASN A 156 2.66 3.32 -5.16
CA ASN A 156 4.00 3.72 -4.76
C ASN A 156 5.03 3.63 -5.89
N THR A 157 5.03 2.56 -6.65
CA THR A 157 6.18 2.17 -7.48
C THR A 157 6.23 2.84 -8.85
N LEU A 158 7.46 3.00 -9.38
CA LEU A 158 7.76 3.18 -10.79
C LEU A 158 8.53 1.93 -11.26
N ILE A 159 8.08 1.29 -12.32
CA ILE A 159 8.55 -0.02 -12.75
C ILE A 159 9.00 0.04 -14.21
N ARG A 160 10.15 -0.54 -14.53
CA ARG A 160 10.54 -0.73 -15.93
C ARG A 160 9.53 -1.64 -16.64
N LYS A 161 9.11 -1.27 -17.85
CA LYS A 161 8.22 -2.10 -18.67
C LYS A 161 8.75 -3.51 -18.87
N GLN A 162 10.06 -3.64 -19.08
CA GLN A 162 10.72 -4.94 -19.18
C GLN A 162 10.56 -5.80 -17.91
N ALA A 163 10.54 -5.19 -16.73
CA ALA A 163 10.31 -5.91 -15.47
C ALA A 163 8.87 -6.42 -15.39
N ILE A 164 7.90 -5.63 -15.83
CA ILE A 164 6.49 -6.05 -15.95
C ILE A 164 6.34 -7.21 -16.93
N GLU A 165 6.89 -7.08 -18.13
CA GLU A 165 6.82 -8.10 -19.18
C GLU A 165 7.39 -9.44 -18.73
N SER A 166 8.51 -9.41 -18.01
CA SER A 166 9.15 -10.64 -17.48
C SER A 166 8.42 -11.25 -16.29
N THR A 167 7.64 -10.46 -15.55
CA THR A 167 6.90 -10.90 -14.34
C THR A 167 5.49 -11.37 -14.67
N GLY A 168 4.89 -10.83 -15.74
CA GLY A 168 3.52 -11.08 -16.17
C GLY A 168 2.50 -10.17 -15.46
N GLU A 169 1.24 -10.54 -15.54
CA GLU A 169 0.10 -9.75 -15.09
C GLU A 169 -0.13 -9.82 -13.57
N PHE A 170 -0.90 -8.85 -13.04
CA PHE A 170 -1.50 -8.98 -11.71
C PHE A 170 -2.44 -10.18 -11.65
N ASP A 171 -2.44 -10.90 -10.53
CA ASP A 171 -3.30 -12.07 -10.33
C ASP A 171 -4.76 -11.62 -10.12
N SER A 172 -5.58 -11.81 -11.15
CA SER A 172 -6.99 -11.39 -11.15
C SER A 172 -7.88 -12.19 -10.20
N THR A 173 -7.39 -13.27 -9.61
CA THR A 173 -8.13 -14.06 -8.62
C THR A 173 -8.07 -13.48 -7.22
N LEU A 174 -7.09 -12.58 -6.96
CA LEU A 174 -6.91 -11.93 -5.68
C LEU A 174 -7.91 -10.78 -5.51
N LYS A 175 -8.62 -10.78 -4.39
CA LYS A 175 -9.58 -9.72 -4.05
C LYS A 175 -8.94 -8.56 -3.27
N SER A 176 -7.71 -8.74 -2.81
CA SER A 176 -6.88 -7.78 -2.11
C SER A 176 -5.45 -8.30 -2.04
N CYS A 177 -4.48 -7.48 -1.61
CA CYS A 177 -3.06 -7.81 -1.55
C CYS A 177 -2.46 -8.24 -2.90
N GLU A 178 -3.12 -7.90 -4.01
CA GLU A 178 -2.65 -8.15 -5.37
C GLU A 178 -1.35 -7.39 -5.68
N ASP A 179 -1.16 -6.25 -5.03
CA ASP A 179 0.05 -5.44 -5.05
C ASP A 179 1.21 -6.17 -4.35
N TRP A 180 0.99 -6.69 -3.14
CA TRP A 180 2.02 -7.46 -2.43
C TRP A 180 2.43 -8.73 -3.18
N ASP A 181 1.47 -9.48 -3.75
CA ASP A 181 1.77 -10.60 -4.65
C ASP A 181 2.65 -10.16 -5.83
N TYR A 182 2.32 -9.01 -6.41
CA TYR A 182 3.04 -8.48 -7.56
C TYR A 182 4.47 -8.05 -7.20
N TRP A 183 4.63 -7.36 -6.06
CA TRP A 183 5.95 -6.96 -5.55
C TRP A 183 6.85 -8.15 -5.24
N LEU A 184 6.30 -9.22 -4.68
CA LEU A 184 7.02 -10.47 -4.43
C LEU A 184 7.52 -11.10 -5.74
N ARG A 185 6.67 -11.15 -6.77
CA ARG A 185 7.06 -11.72 -8.08
C ARG A 185 8.10 -10.86 -8.80
N LEU A 186 8.01 -9.55 -8.70
CA LEU A 186 9.02 -8.62 -9.22
C LEU A 186 10.36 -8.79 -8.47
N ALA A 187 10.33 -8.81 -7.14
CA ALA A 187 11.53 -8.92 -6.31
C ALA A 187 12.27 -10.27 -6.44
N ALA A 188 11.57 -11.31 -6.89
CA ALA A 188 12.19 -12.60 -7.23
C ALA A 188 13.11 -12.53 -8.47
N ARG A 189 13.03 -11.44 -9.27
CA ARG A 189 13.72 -11.30 -10.55
C ARG A 189 14.52 -10.01 -10.67
N TRP A 190 14.10 -8.95 -10.00
CA TRP A 190 14.60 -7.60 -10.18
C TRP A 190 15.03 -6.97 -8.87
N HIS A 191 16.06 -6.15 -8.94
CA HIS A 191 16.45 -5.30 -7.82
C HIS A 191 15.47 -4.12 -7.66
N PHE A 192 15.40 -3.62 -6.45
CA PHE A 192 14.62 -2.44 -6.06
C PHE A 192 15.56 -1.33 -5.60
N VAL A 193 15.16 -0.09 -5.81
CA VAL A 193 15.85 1.11 -5.32
C VAL A 193 14.87 2.01 -4.57
N VAL A 194 15.31 2.62 -3.47
CA VAL A 194 14.48 3.52 -2.68
C VAL A 194 14.76 4.98 -3.01
N VAL A 195 13.71 5.79 -3.13
CA VAL A 195 13.78 7.24 -3.03
C VAL A 195 13.44 7.61 -1.59
N PRO A 196 14.39 8.09 -0.77
CA PRO A 196 14.21 8.29 0.68
C PRO A 196 13.36 9.54 0.98
N LYS A 197 12.13 9.57 0.47
CA LYS A 197 11.18 10.67 0.60
C LYS A 197 9.75 10.15 0.70
N HIS A 198 8.92 10.79 1.52
CA HIS A 198 7.48 10.51 1.56
C HIS A 198 6.82 11.17 0.35
N GLN A 199 6.47 10.36 -0.65
CA GLN A 199 5.92 10.85 -1.91
C GLN A 199 4.50 10.36 -2.21
N ILE A 200 4.03 9.38 -1.44
CA ILE A 200 2.69 8.84 -1.58
C ILE A 200 1.83 9.29 -0.40
N LEU A 201 0.70 9.91 -0.69
CA LEU A 201 -0.32 10.30 0.28
C LEU A 201 -1.46 9.28 0.17
N TYR A 202 -1.36 8.20 0.94
CA TYR A 202 -2.31 7.09 0.92
C TYR A 202 -3.56 7.42 1.74
N ARG A 203 -4.71 7.53 1.06
CA ARG A 203 -5.98 7.90 1.69
C ARG A 203 -6.59 6.73 2.46
N ARG A 204 -6.90 6.97 3.72
CA ARG A 204 -7.63 6.03 4.57
C ARG A 204 -9.09 6.44 4.67
N SER A 205 -9.98 5.58 4.24
CA SER A 205 -11.42 5.75 4.40
C SER A 205 -12.05 4.52 5.07
N THR A 206 -13.18 4.70 5.73
CA THR A 206 -13.91 3.60 6.40
C THR A 206 -14.53 2.61 5.41
N GLY A 207 -14.70 3.00 4.14
CA GLY A 207 -15.22 2.15 3.06
C GLY A 207 -14.15 1.45 2.23
N ALA A 208 -12.86 1.77 2.45
CA ALA A 208 -11.76 1.19 1.69
C ALA A 208 -11.67 -0.34 1.83
N MET A 209 -11.13 -1.01 0.81
CA MET A 209 -10.89 -2.47 0.84
C MET A 209 -10.02 -2.85 2.03
N SER A 210 -9.00 -2.05 2.35
CA SER A 210 -8.08 -2.25 3.48
C SER A 210 -8.77 -2.22 4.85
N SER A 211 -10.03 -1.73 4.96
CA SER A 211 -10.81 -1.77 6.19
C SER A 211 -11.59 -3.09 6.39
N LYS A 212 -11.71 -3.93 5.34
CA LYS A 212 -12.44 -5.19 5.36
C LYS A 212 -11.55 -6.32 5.91
N VAL A 213 -11.49 -6.44 7.24
CA VAL A 213 -10.53 -7.29 7.97
C VAL A 213 -10.49 -8.74 7.47
N GLU A 214 -11.65 -9.39 7.29
CA GLU A 214 -11.68 -10.80 6.86
C GLU A 214 -11.20 -10.98 5.42
N VAL A 215 -11.53 -10.04 4.52
CA VAL A 215 -11.05 -10.08 3.11
C VAL A 215 -9.53 -9.93 3.08
N MET A 216 -8.99 -8.95 3.82
CA MET A 216 -7.55 -8.74 3.93
C MET A 216 -6.83 -9.95 4.51
N LYS A 217 -7.37 -10.53 5.59
CA LYS A 217 -6.80 -11.71 6.24
C LYS A 217 -6.72 -12.91 5.28
N GLN A 218 -7.78 -13.20 4.56
CA GLN A 218 -7.81 -14.31 3.60
C GLN A 218 -6.86 -14.06 2.43
N ALA A 219 -6.83 -12.85 1.88
CA ALA A 219 -5.92 -12.49 0.81
C ALA A 219 -4.44 -12.61 1.23
N CYS A 220 -4.08 -12.11 2.41
CA CYS A 220 -2.73 -12.26 2.94
C CYS A 220 -2.31 -13.74 3.08
N ILE A 221 -3.21 -14.62 3.54
CA ILE A 221 -2.92 -16.07 3.66
C ILE A 221 -2.63 -16.64 2.28
N ILE A 222 -3.47 -16.35 1.28
CA ILE A 222 -3.28 -16.84 -0.10
C ILE A 222 -1.93 -16.37 -0.67
N VAL A 223 -1.61 -15.07 -0.51
CA VAL A 223 -0.35 -14.51 -0.99
C VAL A 223 0.85 -15.14 -0.29
N MET A 224 0.82 -15.31 1.04
CA MET A 224 1.89 -15.96 1.80
C MET A 224 2.09 -17.42 1.36
N GLU A 225 1.01 -18.19 1.21
CA GLU A 225 1.11 -19.59 0.75
C GLU A 225 1.71 -19.68 -0.66
N LYS A 226 1.26 -18.81 -1.57
CA LYS A 226 1.79 -18.72 -2.93
C LYS A 226 3.27 -18.33 -2.93
N ALA A 227 3.65 -17.32 -2.13
CA ALA A 227 5.02 -16.86 -2.00
C ALA A 227 5.94 -17.95 -1.47
N TYR A 228 5.57 -18.66 -0.39
CA TYR A 228 6.40 -19.73 0.18
C TYR A 228 6.43 -21.01 -0.65
N ARG A 229 5.44 -21.23 -1.52
CA ARG A 229 5.52 -22.30 -2.53
C ARG A 229 6.57 -21.99 -3.60
N ALA A 230 6.74 -20.72 -3.95
CA ALA A 230 7.72 -20.26 -4.94
C ALA A 230 9.09 -19.96 -4.36
N ALA A 231 9.18 -19.65 -3.05
CA ALA A 231 10.41 -19.25 -2.38
C ALA A 231 11.44 -20.37 -2.36
N PRO A 232 12.72 -20.07 -2.61
CA PRO A 232 13.81 -21.03 -2.57
C PRO A 232 13.99 -21.62 -1.16
N PRO A 233 14.56 -22.85 -1.05
CA PRO A 233 14.70 -23.55 0.23
C PRO A 233 15.40 -22.75 1.32
N GLU A 234 16.42 -21.97 0.95
CA GLU A 234 17.22 -21.13 1.84
C GLU A 234 16.45 -19.97 2.48
N LEU A 235 15.24 -19.65 2.01
CA LEU A 235 14.38 -18.60 2.60
C LEU A 235 13.20 -19.16 3.41
N GLN A 236 13.03 -20.48 3.45
CA GLN A 236 11.92 -21.12 4.17
C GLN A 236 11.97 -20.87 5.69
N TYR A 237 13.14 -20.57 6.27
CA TYR A 237 13.31 -20.24 7.67
C TYR A 237 12.58 -18.93 8.07
N LEU A 238 12.31 -18.04 7.11
CA LEU A 238 11.58 -16.79 7.33
C LEU A 238 10.09 -17.01 7.63
N LYS A 239 9.56 -18.18 7.36
CA LYS A 239 8.12 -18.47 7.46
C LYS A 239 7.52 -18.09 8.82
N ASN A 240 8.20 -18.42 9.93
CA ASN A 240 7.73 -18.04 11.26
C ASN A 240 7.71 -16.52 11.46
N GLN A 241 8.67 -15.79 10.89
CA GLN A 241 8.73 -14.33 10.96
C GLN A 241 7.60 -13.70 10.15
N THR A 242 7.31 -14.22 8.96
CA THR A 242 6.19 -13.80 8.11
C THR A 242 4.86 -13.99 8.82
N PHE A 243 4.59 -15.20 9.36
CA PHE A 243 3.36 -15.43 10.10
C PHE A 243 3.24 -14.59 11.37
N THR A 244 4.36 -14.29 12.03
CA THR A 244 4.38 -13.34 13.15
C THR A 244 3.98 -11.94 12.70
N SER A 245 4.52 -11.44 11.58
CA SER A 245 4.15 -10.14 11.00
C SER A 245 2.68 -10.11 10.58
N PHE A 246 2.19 -11.16 9.94
CA PHE A 246 0.79 -11.34 9.60
C PHE A 246 -0.13 -11.30 10.83
N HIS A 247 0.20 -12.01 11.90
CA HIS A 247 -0.60 -11.99 13.13
C HIS A 247 -0.60 -10.61 13.80
N LYS A 248 0.52 -9.89 13.79
CA LYS A 248 0.58 -8.51 14.27
C LYS A 248 -0.33 -7.59 13.44
N TYR A 249 -0.29 -7.73 12.12
CA TYR A 249 -1.12 -6.98 11.20
C TYR A 249 -2.62 -7.24 11.43
N CYS A 250 -3.02 -8.52 11.50
CA CYS A 250 -4.41 -8.88 11.79
C CYS A 250 -4.88 -8.33 13.16
N ALA A 251 -4.04 -8.44 14.19
CA ALA A 251 -4.37 -7.88 15.50
C ALA A 251 -4.60 -6.36 15.43
N ASP A 252 -3.75 -5.63 14.71
CA ASP A 252 -3.91 -4.18 14.51
C ASP A 252 -5.18 -3.84 13.74
N LEU A 253 -5.52 -4.58 12.67
CA LEU A 253 -6.76 -4.40 11.91
C LEU A 253 -7.99 -4.61 12.79
N TYR A 254 -8.05 -5.72 13.54
CA TYR A 254 -9.19 -5.97 14.44
C TYR A 254 -9.31 -4.87 15.51
N LEU A 255 -8.21 -4.41 16.11
CA LEU A 255 -8.25 -3.35 17.12
C LEU A 255 -8.57 -1.96 16.56
N LYS A 256 -8.40 -1.75 15.25
CA LYS A 256 -8.77 -0.49 14.57
C LYS A 256 -10.22 -0.46 14.12
N HIS A 257 -10.68 -1.55 13.53
CA HIS A 257 -11.96 -1.58 12.81
C HIS A 257 -13.09 -2.31 13.55
N SER A 258 -12.79 -3.04 14.65
CA SER A 258 -13.82 -3.72 15.41
C SER A 258 -14.42 -2.81 16.48
N THR A 259 -15.75 -2.66 16.42
CA THR A 259 -16.52 -1.90 17.39
C THR A 259 -17.09 -2.78 18.52
N ASN A 260 -16.83 -4.10 18.48
CA ASN A 260 -17.43 -5.09 19.38
C ASN A 260 -16.37 -5.98 20.05
N LEU A 261 -16.80 -6.64 21.15
CA LEU A 261 -15.94 -7.56 21.92
C LEU A 261 -15.46 -8.78 21.11
N SER A 262 -16.17 -9.18 20.06
CA SER A 262 -15.76 -10.30 19.21
C SER A 262 -14.46 -10.00 18.49
N GLY A 263 -14.34 -8.81 17.88
CA GLY A 263 -13.10 -8.40 17.22
C GLY A 263 -11.94 -8.21 18.18
N VAL A 264 -12.18 -7.71 19.39
CA VAL A 264 -11.15 -7.63 20.43
C VAL A 264 -10.67 -9.04 20.82
N LYS A 265 -11.56 -10.04 20.87
CA LYS A 265 -11.20 -11.44 21.14
C LYS A 265 -10.35 -12.03 20.01
N GLU A 266 -10.68 -11.76 18.75
CA GLU A 266 -9.86 -12.18 17.60
C GLU A 266 -8.48 -11.52 17.62
N ALA A 267 -8.40 -10.21 17.92
CA ALA A 267 -7.11 -9.55 18.12
C ALA A 267 -6.25 -10.25 19.17
N GLY A 268 -6.85 -10.64 20.30
CA GLY A 268 -6.15 -11.39 21.34
C GLY A 268 -5.61 -12.74 20.88
N ARG A 269 -6.37 -13.48 20.06
CA ARG A 269 -5.89 -14.74 19.46
C ARG A 269 -4.68 -14.51 18.55
N HIS A 270 -4.73 -13.47 17.73
CA HIS A 270 -3.63 -13.11 16.84
C HIS A 270 -2.39 -12.65 17.64
N LEU A 271 -2.55 -11.84 18.68
CA LEU A 271 -1.43 -11.44 19.56
C LEU A 271 -0.77 -12.66 20.21
N TRP A 272 -1.57 -13.61 20.72
CA TRP A 272 -1.06 -14.85 21.27
C TRP A 272 -0.29 -15.68 20.24
N SER A 273 -0.83 -15.85 19.03
CA SER A 273 -0.15 -16.56 17.95
C SER A 273 1.20 -15.92 17.59
N ALA A 274 1.27 -14.59 17.53
CA ALA A 274 2.51 -13.88 17.28
C ALA A 274 3.58 -14.16 18.35
N VAL A 275 3.19 -14.14 19.64
CA VAL A 275 4.09 -14.45 20.75
C VAL A 275 4.54 -15.92 20.73
N ARG A 276 3.64 -16.84 20.40
CA ARG A 276 3.96 -18.27 20.32
C ARG A 276 4.96 -18.57 19.20
N LEU A 277 4.83 -17.91 18.04
CA LEU A 277 5.75 -18.07 16.91
C LEU A 277 7.12 -17.44 17.17
N GLN A 278 7.14 -16.25 17.78
CA GLN A 278 8.35 -15.51 18.10
C GLN A 278 8.21 -14.78 19.44
N PRO A 279 8.59 -15.38 20.60
CA PRO A 279 8.48 -14.76 21.91
C PRO A 279 9.22 -13.41 22.03
N GLN A 280 10.29 -13.24 21.26
CA GLN A 280 11.08 -11.99 21.22
C GLN A 280 10.27 -10.76 20.77
N THR A 281 9.11 -10.96 20.12
CA THR A 281 8.18 -9.86 19.78
C THR A 281 7.73 -9.06 21.00
N LEU A 282 7.69 -9.66 22.19
CA LEU A 282 7.37 -8.95 23.43
C LEU A 282 8.34 -7.82 23.75
N LEU A 283 9.57 -7.86 23.24
CA LEU A 283 10.57 -6.81 23.40
C LEU A 283 10.34 -5.63 22.41
N ASN A 284 9.50 -5.81 21.41
CA ASN A 284 9.24 -4.78 20.39
C ASN A 284 8.27 -3.72 20.96
N LYS A 285 8.69 -2.46 21.00
CA LYS A 285 7.90 -1.34 21.54
C LYS A 285 6.55 -1.14 20.81
N ARG A 286 6.48 -1.41 19.49
CA ARG A 286 5.22 -1.31 18.73
C ARG A 286 4.27 -2.44 19.14
N PHE A 287 4.77 -3.65 19.30
CA PHE A 287 3.98 -4.78 19.75
C PHE A 287 3.46 -4.58 21.18
N GLN A 288 4.27 -4.01 22.08
CA GLN A 288 3.84 -3.64 23.42
C GLN A 288 2.70 -2.61 23.41
N LYS A 289 2.75 -1.62 22.50
CA LYS A 289 1.64 -0.66 22.31
C LYS A 289 0.36 -1.35 21.83
N LEU A 290 0.49 -2.36 20.96
CA LEU A 290 -0.64 -3.13 20.47
C LEU A 290 -1.28 -3.98 21.56
N ILE A 291 -0.47 -4.62 22.42
CA ILE A 291 -0.92 -5.33 23.61
C ILE A 291 -1.63 -4.37 24.58
N LEU A 292 -1.05 -3.20 24.84
CA LEU A 292 -1.67 -2.19 25.70
C LEU A 292 -3.04 -1.78 25.18
N LYS A 293 -3.15 -1.48 23.86
CA LYS A 293 -4.41 -1.16 23.22
C LYS A 293 -5.44 -2.29 23.38
N PHE A 294 -5.03 -3.53 23.18
CA PHE A 294 -5.87 -4.71 23.39
C PHE A 294 -6.39 -4.79 24.82
N LEU A 295 -5.52 -4.62 25.83
CA LEU A 295 -5.91 -4.68 27.24
C LEU A 295 -6.89 -3.56 27.60
N LEU A 296 -6.65 -2.34 27.12
CA LEU A 296 -7.54 -1.20 27.35
C LEU A 296 -8.93 -1.42 26.72
N LEU A 297 -9.01 -1.95 25.49
CA LEU A 297 -10.26 -2.24 24.80
C LEU A 297 -11.06 -3.40 25.44
N ARG A 298 -10.43 -4.23 26.27
CA ARG A 298 -11.14 -5.23 27.06
C ARG A 298 -11.85 -4.65 28.29
N ILE A 299 -11.39 -3.50 28.79
CA ILE A 299 -11.86 -2.88 30.03
C ILE A 299 -12.69 -1.65 29.75
N PHE A 300 -12.30 -0.85 28.77
CA PHE A 300 -12.89 0.44 28.43
C PHE A 300 -13.56 0.44 27.05
N SER A 301 -14.47 1.36 26.84
CA SER A 301 -15.02 1.60 25.49
C SER A 301 -13.94 2.12 24.51
N PRO A 302 -14.15 1.95 23.19
CA PRO A 302 -13.18 2.42 22.18
C PRO A 302 -12.87 3.91 22.29
N GLY A 303 -13.86 4.76 22.59
CA GLY A 303 -13.67 6.21 22.75
C GLY A 303 -12.72 6.55 23.92
N ILE A 304 -12.93 5.95 25.09
CA ILE A 304 -12.07 6.15 26.26
C ILE A 304 -10.65 5.64 25.98
N THR A 305 -10.53 4.49 25.33
CA THR A 305 -9.23 3.90 24.97
C THR A 305 -8.44 4.81 24.03
N ASN A 306 -9.06 5.34 22.99
CA ASN A 306 -8.41 6.22 22.03
C ASN A 306 -7.95 7.52 22.69
N ASN A 307 -8.80 8.17 23.49
CA ASN A 307 -8.43 9.38 24.24
C ASN A 307 -7.24 9.14 25.18
N PHE A 308 -7.22 7.99 25.86
CA PHE A 308 -6.13 7.63 26.77
C PHE A 308 -4.81 7.40 26.02
N LEU A 309 -4.84 6.71 24.87
CA LEU A 309 -3.65 6.48 24.04
C LEU A 309 -3.11 7.77 23.41
N GLU A 310 -3.99 8.70 23.01
CA GLU A 310 -3.60 10.04 22.54
C GLU A 310 -2.93 10.84 23.64
N LEU A 311 -3.46 10.80 24.86
CA LEU A 311 -2.87 11.48 26.02
C LEU A 311 -1.46 10.97 26.31
N ILE A 312 -1.26 9.65 26.32
CA ILE A 312 0.07 9.05 26.49
C ILE A 312 1.05 9.52 25.40
N THR A 313 0.58 9.61 24.16
CA THR A 313 1.41 10.04 23.03
C THR A 313 1.80 11.51 23.17
N LYS A 314 0.87 12.37 23.58
CA LYS A 314 1.13 13.81 23.84
C LYS A 314 2.09 14.04 25.01
N ILE A 315 1.97 13.25 26.08
CA ILE A 315 2.88 13.35 27.24
C ILE A 315 4.31 12.96 26.83
N ARG A 316 4.49 11.89 26.05
CA ARG A 316 5.82 11.46 25.56
C ARG A 316 6.46 12.44 24.59
N ALA A 317 5.66 13.13 23.77
CA ALA A 317 6.15 14.16 22.85
C ALA A 317 6.60 15.46 23.57
N ARG A 318 6.19 15.66 24.83
CA ARG A 318 6.54 16.82 25.65
C ARG A 318 7.77 16.60 26.54
N GLN A 319 8.31 15.39 26.65
CA GLN A 319 9.57 15.17 27.35
C GLN A 319 10.72 15.58 26.43
N PRO A 320 11.53 16.59 26.81
CA PRO A 320 12.74 16.92 26.06
C PRO A 320 13.65 15.70 26.06
N LEU A 321 14.28 15.43 24.91
CA LEU A 321 15.39 14.49 24.78
C LEU A 321 16.49 15.00 25.75
N THR A 322 16.53 14.48 26.96
CA THR A 322 17.74 14.57 27.79
C THR A 322 18.78 13.71 27.10
N GLN A 323 19.85 14.38 26.75
CA GLN A 323 21.06 13.94 26.05
C GLN A 323 21.63 12.62 26.59
#